data_a5b45e4092993a981dd104697ce601a2
#
_entry.id   a5b45e4092993a981dd104697ce601a2
#
_cell.length_a   1.000
_cell.length_b   1.000
_cell.length_c   1.000
_cell.angle_alpha   90.00
_cell.angle_beta   90.00
_cell.angle_gamma   90.00
#
_symmetry.space_group_name_H-M   'P 1'
#
loop_
_entity.id
_entity.type
_entity.pdbx_description
1 polymer ?
#
loop_
_entity_poly.entity_id
_entity_poly.type
_entity_poly.pdbx_seq_one_letter_code
_entity_poly.pdbx_strand_id
1 'polypeptide(L)'
;MNQQTRKGQAATEMLVTIGIILIFVVPILLLLLVGAQARFESLSHVQASSVVRIIADSINEVNIEGPQASKVIMVNIPTNAQYINITENEVVIRLETSSGPTDVATSFFGELNQSSVGLVTNENGVAPSGLYPMKFHAMDNGEVVIEHGG
;
A
#
# COMPACT_ATOMS: atom_id res chain seq x y z
N MET A 1 -19.85 19.53 -62.45
CA MET A 1 -19.62 18.42 -61.44
C MET A 1 -19.45 19.04 -60.06
N ASN A 2 -20.40 18.76 -59.15
CA ASN A 2 -20.63 19.57 -57.94
C ASN A 2 -19.53 19.52 -56.93
N GLN A 3 -19.02 20.68 -56.50
CA GLN A 3 -18.06 20.82 -55.38
C GLN A 3 -18.59 20.27 -54.04
N GLN A 4 -19.91 20.18 -53.86
CA GLN A 4 -20.56 19.61 -52.69
C GLN A 4 -20.34 18.10 -52.56
N THR A 5 -20.32 17.35 -53.67
CA THR A 5 -20.08 15.89 -53.68
C THR A 5 -18.64 15.56 -53.24
N ARG A 6 -17.66 16.37 -53.65
CA ARG A 6 -16.25 16.19 -53.23
C ARG A 6 -16.02 16.45 -51.73
N LYS A 7 -16.72 17.45 -51.15
CA LYS A 7 -16.64 17.74 -49.71
C LYS A 7 -17.26 16.62 -48.86
N GLY A 8 -18.35 16.02 -49.32
CA GLY A 8 -18.99 14.88 -48.65
C GLY A 8 -18.11 13.63 -48.69
N GLN A 9 -17.47 13.35 -49.83
CA GLN A 9 -16.56 12.21 -49.95
C GLN A 9 -15.33 12.34 -49.05
N ALA A 10 -14.69 13.52 -49.02
CA ALA A 10 -13.54 13.76 -48.14
C ALA A 10 -13.90 13.62 -46.65
N ALA A 11 -15.09 14.06 -46.25
CA ALA A 11 -15.56 13.89 -44.86
C ALA A 11 -15.77 12.40 -44.49
N THR A 12 -16.32 11.62 -45.43
CA THR A 12 -16.53 10.17 -45.23
C THR A 12 -15.18 9.41 -45.13
N GLU A 13 -14.23 9.73 -46.00
CA GLU A 13 -12.89 9.15 -45.98
C GLU A 13 -12.15 9.46 -44.65
N MET A 14 -12.27 10.72 -44.19
CA MET A 14 -11.69 11.11 -42.90
C MET A 14 -12.35 10.35 -41.73
N LEU A 15 -13.66 10.19 -41.74
CA LEU A 15 -14.40 9.49 -40.69
C LEU A 15 -14.03 8.00 -40.64
N VAL A 16 -13.90 7.36 -41.80
CA VAL A 16 -13.46 5.95 -41.90
C VAL A 16 -12.01 5.81 -41.40
N THR A 17 -11.13 6.72 -41.77
CA THR A 17 -9.74 6.70 -41.34
C THR A 17 -9.63 6.84 -39.81
N ILE A 18 -10.36 7.79 -39.22
CA ILE A 18 -10.42 7.97 -37.75
C ILE A 18 -11.00 6.71 -37.09
N GLY A 19 -12.07 6.14 -37.67
CA GLY A 19 -12.66 4.89 -37.15
C GLY A 19 -11.68 3.74 -37.13
N ILE A 20 -10.91 3.55 -38.18
CA ILE A 20 -9.86 2.51 -38.22
C ILE A 20 -8.78 2.76 -37.15
N ILE A 21 -8.31 4.00 -37.01
CA ILE A 21 -7.32 4.36 -35.99
C ILE A 21 -7.85 4.05 -34.59
N LEU A 22 -9.09 4.41 -34.28
CA LEU A 22 -9.70 4.18 -32.99
C LEU A 22 -9.85 2.69 -32.65
N ILE A 23 -10.16 1.84 -33.63
CA ILE A 23 -10.26 0.38 -33.46
C ILE A 23 -8.94 -0.21 -32.94
N PHE A 24 -7.80 0.33 -33.34
CA PHE A 24 -6.50 -0.13 -32.87
C PHE A 24 -6.03 0.59 -31.60
N VAL A 25 -6.24 1.89 -31.49
CA VAL A 25 -5.76 2.70 -30.39
C VAL A 25 -6.48 2.36 -29.06
N VAL A 26 -7.81 2.21 -29.12
CA VAL A 26 -8.62 1.95 -27.91
C VAL A 26 -8.21 0.65 -27.20
N PRO A 27 -8.09 -0.51 -27.87
CA PRO A 27 -7.61 -1.74 -27.22
C PRO A 27 -6.20 -1.62 -26.63
N ILE A 28 -5.29 -0.92 -27.32
CA ILE A 28 -3.94 -0.70 -26.82
C ILE A 28 -3.96 0.12 -25.53
N LEU A 29 -4.74 1.20 -25.48
CA LEU A 29 -4.89 2.01 -24.26
C LEU A 29 -5.48 1.21 -23.10
N LEU A 30 -6.49 0.35 -23.38
CA LEU A 30 -7.07 -0.53 -22.36
C LEU A 30 -6.03 -1.52 -21.81
N LEU A 31 -5.22 -2.13 -22.66
CA LEU A 31 -4.14 -3.03 -22.23
C LEU A 31 -3.10 -2.31 -21.39
N LEU A 32 -2.72 -1.09 -21.76
CA LEU A 32 -1.79 -0.27 -20.97
C LEU A 32 -2.38 0.08 -19.59
N LEU A 33 -3.68 0.39 -19.53
CA LEU A 33 -4.35 0.71 -18.27
C LEU A 33 -4.37 -0.50 -17.32
N VAL A 34 -4.74 -1.68 -17.82
CA VAL A 34 -4.72 -2.93 -17.02
C VAL A 34 -3.30 -3.26 -16.54
N GLY A 35 -2.31 -3.11 -17.42
CA GLY A 35 -0.92 -3.34 -17.06
C GLY A 35 -0.39 -2.37 -16.00
N ALA A 36 -0.84 -1.11 -16.02
CA ALA A 36 -0.48 -0.13 -15.00
C ALA A 36 -1.07 -0.47 -13.63
N GLN A 37 -2.32 -0.92 -13.56
CA GLN A 37 -2.97 -1.36 -12.33
C GLN A 37 -2.23 -2.54 -11.68
N ALA A 38 -1.89 -3.57 -12.44
CA ALA A 38 -1.17 -4.74 -11.96
C ALA A 38 0.20 -4.36 -11.35
N ARG A 39 0.91 -3.42 -11.96
CA ARG A 39 2.20 -2.92 -11.44
C ARG A 39 2.02 -2.15 -10.13
N PHE A 40 0.97 -1.33 -10.04
CA PHE A 40 0.69 -0.57 -8.83
C PHE A 40 0.40 -1.49 -7.64
N GLU A 41 -0.41 -2.54 -7.83
CA GLU A 41 -0.70 -3.52 -6.79
C GLU A 41 0.54 -4.30 -6.35
N SER A 42 1.39 -4.69 -7.30
CA SER A 42 2.67 -5.34 -6.98
C SER A 42 3.58 -4.45 -6.13
N LEU A 43 3.68 -3.16 -6.44
CA LEU A 43 4.45 -2.20 -5.65
C LEU A 43 3.88 -2.03 -4.24
N SER A 44 2.56 -1.93 -4.10
CA SER A 44 1.89 -1.84 -2.79
C SER A 44 2.16 -3.07 -1.93
N HIS A 45 2.15 -4.26 -2.53
CA HIS A 45 2.45 -5.50 -1.81
C HIS A 45 3.91 -5.55 -1.33
N VAL A 46 4.87 -5.16 -2.18
CA VAL A 46 6.29 -5.07 -1.79
C VAL A 46 6.49 -4.03 -0.70
N GLN A 47 5.83 -2.89 -0.80
CA GLN A 47 5.87 -1.83 0.20
C GLN A 47 5.30 -2.32 1.54
N ALA A 48 4.14 -2.97 1.56
CA ALA A 48 3.54 -3.55 2.76
C ALA A 48 4.45 -4.60 3.40
N SER A 49 5.03 -5.50 2.59
CA SER A 49 6.02 -6.49 3.05
C SER A 49 7.23 -5.84 3.74
N SER A 50 7.72 -4.73 3.18
CA SER A 50 8.81 -3.97 3.79
C SER A 50 8.38 -3.36 5.13
N VAL A 51 7.19 -2.79 5.19
CA VAL A 51 6.66 -2.15 6.41
C VAL A 51 6.49 -3.16 7.55
N VAL A 52 5.80 -4.30 7.31
CA VAL A 52 5.62 -5.32 8.36
C VAL A 52 6.94 -5.87 8.87
N ARG A 53 7.92 -6.05 7.97
CA ARG A 53 9.26 -6.50 8.35
C ARG A 53 10.00 -5.47 9.20
N ILE A 54 9.99 -4.20 8.80
CA ILE A 54 10.66 -3.12 9.56
C ILE A 54 10.06 -2.99 10.96
N ILE A 55 8.74 -3.10 11.10
CA ILE A 55 8.07 -3.09 12.40
C ILE A 55 8.49 -4.31 13.22
N ALA A 56 8.40 -5.52 12.67
CA ALA A 56 8.78 -6.76 13.34
C ALA A 56 10.26 -6.76 13.78
N ASP A 57 11.16 -6.34 12.89
CA ASP A 57 12.59 -6.23 13.19
C ASP A 57 12.86 -5.20 14.29
N SER A 58 12.11 -4.09 14.31
CA SER A 58 12.26 -3.07 15.37
C SER A 58 11.77 -3.54 16.73
N ILE A 59 10.69 -4.32 16.77
CA ILE A 59 10.24 -4.97 18.01
C ILE A 59 11.32 -5.92 18.53
N ASN A 60 11.82 -6.79 17.64
CA ASN A 60 12.86 -7.75 17.99
C ASN A 60 14.15 -7.08 18.48
N GLU A 61 14.58 -6.01 17.81
CA GLU A 61 15.79 -5.28 18.14
C GLU A 61 15.68 -4.63 19.53
N VAL A 62 14.60 -3.91 19.80
CA VAL A 62 14.34 -3.26 21.09
C VAL A 62 14.21 -4.29 22.22
N ASN A 63 13.59 -5.45 21.94
CA ASN A 63 13.50 -6.56 22.89
C ASN A 63 14.87 -7.14 23.24
N ILE A 64 15.76 -7.32 22.25
CA ILE A 64 17.12 -7.84 22.45
C ILE A 64 18.01 -6.83 23.19
N GLU A 65 17.89 -5.54 22.89
CA GLU A 65 18.64 -4.49 23.56
C GLU A 65 18.27 -4.34 25.05
N GLY A 66 17.04 -4.76 25.40
CA GLY A 66 16.56 -4.84 26.76
C GLY A 66 16.05 -3.53 27.36
N PRO A 67 15.87 -3.47 28.68
CA PRO A 67 15.23 -2.34 29.37
C PRO A 67 15.84 -0.98 29.02
N GLN A 68 14.98 0.01 28.85
CA GLN A 68 15.31 1.39 28.45
C GLN A 68 15.77 1.56 26.99
N ALA A 69 15.88 0.49 26.19
CA ALA A 69 16.10 0.60 24.77
C ALA A 69 14.93 1.35 24.11
N SER A 70 15.23 2.21 23.16
CA SER A 70 14.22 2.97 22.43
C SER A 70 14.64 3.21 20.98
N LYS A 71 13.71 2.97 20.06
CA LYS A 71 13.92 3.15 18.63
C LYS A 71 12.75 3.89 18.00
N VAL A 72 13.06 4.86 17.16
CA VAL A 72 12.08 5.57 16.35
C VAL A 72 12.31 5.21 14.89
N ILE A 73 11.26 4.81 14.22
CA ILE A 73 11.30 4.51 12.77
C ILE A 73 10.25 5.33 12.02
N MET A 74 10.50 5.50 10.73
CA MET A 74 9.53 6.02 9.78
C MET A 74 9.15 4.90 8.82
N VAL A 75 7.88 4.51 8.79
CA VAL A 75 7.37 3.51 7.85
C VAL A 75 6.56 4.20 6.76
N ASN A 76 6.70 3.73 5.52
CA ASN A 76 5.94 4.26 4.40
C ASN A 76 4.79 3.31 4.07
N ILE A 77 3.62 3.59 4.63
CA ILE A 77 2.43 2.74 4.52
C ILE A 77 1.76 2.94 3.16
N PRO A 78 1.42 1.86 2.42
CA PRO A 78 0.73 1.94 1.14
C PRO A 78 -0.62 2.65 1.26
N THR A 79 -1.00 3.40 0.22
CA THR A 79 -2.27 4.15 0.21
C THR A 79 -3.51 3.27 0.13
N ASN A 80 -3.35 2.02 -0.30
CA ASN A 80 -4.42 1.01 -0.33
C ASN A 80 -4.45 0.11 0.91
N ALA A 81 -3.73 0.46 1.99
CA ALA A 81 -3.83 -0.23 3.27
C ALA A 81 -5.19 0.06 3.92
N GLN A 82 -5.92 -0.98 4.28
CA GLN A 82 -7.18 -0.88 5.02
C GLN A 82 -6.92 -0.75 6.52
N TYR A 83 -6.04 -1.58 7.05
CA TYR A 83 -5.60 -1.52 8.44
C TYR A 83 -4.21 -2.14 8.61
N ILE A 84 -3.58 -1.78 9.73
CA ILE A 84 -2.42 -2.46 10.29
C ILE A 84 -2.86 -3.01 11.64
N ASN A 85 -2.65 -4.30 11.85
CA ASN A 85 -2.96 -4.96 13.11
C ASN A 85 -1.69 -5.57 13.68
N ILE A 86 -1.42 -5.29 14.94
CA ILE A 86 -0.31 -5.87 15.69
C ILE A 86 -0.92 -6.80 16.72
N THR A 87 -0.57 -8.08 16.64
CA THR A 87 -0.96 -9.11 17.59
C THR A 87 0.21 -9.39 18.54
N GLU A 88 0.08 -10.35 19.42
CA GLU A 88 1.13 -10.72 20.40
C GLU A 88 2.44 -11.19 19.75
N ASN A 89 2.40 -11.70 18.52
CA ASN A 89 3.57 -12.28 17.83
C ASN A 89 3.63 -12.02 16.32
N GLU A 90 2.74 -11.20 15.80
CA GLU A 90 2.61 -10.98 14.35
C GLU A 90 2.16 -9.55 14.04
N VAL A 91 2.73 -8.97 12.98
CA VAL A 91 2.29 -7.71 12.36
C VAL A 91 1.61 -8.04 11.04
N VAL A 92 0.39 -7.56 10.85
CA VAL A 92 -0.42 -7.78 9.65
C VAL A 92 -0.83 -6.45 9.04
N ILE A 93 -0.65 -6.30 7.73
CA ILE A 93 -1.22 -5.20 6.94
C ILE A 93 -2.21 -5.79 5.95
N ARG A 94 -3.45 -5.32 5.97
CA ARG A 94 -4.45 -5.63 4.96
C ARG A 94 -4.45 -4.59 3.87
N LEU A 95 -4.30 -5.06 2.62
CA LEU A 95 -4.35 -4.23 1.42
C LEU A 95 -5.65 -4.48 0.66
N GLU A 96 -6.23 -3.43 0.10
CA GLU A 96 -7.29 -3.54 -0.90
C GLU A 96 -6.65 -3.71 -2.29
N THR A 97 -7.03 -4.76 -3.00
CA THR A 97 -6.56 -5.03 -4.37
C THR A 97 -7.74 -5.27 -5.31
N SER A 98 -7.51 -5.24 -6.62
CA SER A 98 -8.55 -5.52 -7.63
C SER A 98 -9.13 -6.94 -7.51
N SER A 99 -8.36 -7.87 -6.93
CA SER A 99 -8.76 -9.25 -6.68
C SER A 99 -9.44 -9.45 -5.32
N GLY A 100 -9.56 -8.39 -4.51
CA GLY A 100 -10.08 -8.41 -3.14
C GLY A 100 -9.00 -8.12 -2.09
N PRO A 101 -9.37 -8.13 -0.80
CA PRO A 101 -8.44 -7.85 0.28
C PRO A 101 -7.36 -8.93 0.39
N THR A 102 -6.12 -8.50 0.60
CA THR A 102 -4.95 -9.38 0.75
C THR A 102 -4.19 -8.99 2.03
N ASP A 103 -3.85 -9.98 2.85
CA ASP A 103 -3.08 -9.78 4.06
C ASP A 103 -1.59 -10.06 3.82
N VAL A 104 -0.76 -9.16 4.34
CA VAL A 104 0.70 -9.30 4.38
C VAL A 104 1.12 -9.32 5.84
N ALA A 105 1.76 -10.40 6.27
CA ALA A 105 2.08 -10.65 7.66
C ALA A 105 3.56 -11.01 7.86
N THR A 106 4.09 -10.69 9.02
CA THR A 106 5.43 -11.10 9.47
C THR A 106 5.41 -11.31 10.98
N SER A 107 5.96 -12.44 11.43
CA SER A 107 6.09 -12.75 12.84
C SER A 107 7.31 -12.08 13.47
N PHE A 108 7.23 -11.85 14.78
CA PHE A 108 8.33 -11.43 15.64
C PHE A 108 8.35 -12.27 16.92
N PHE A 109 9.39 -12.14 17.74
CA PHE A 109 9.58 -12.93 18.95
C PHE A 109 9.64 -12.09 20.24
N GLY A 110 9.63 -10.76 20.14
CA GLY A 110 9.60 -9.87 21.29
C GLY A 110 8.26 -9.93 22.02
N GLU A 111 8.29 -9.77 23.34
CA GLU A 111 7.07 -9.68 24.13
C GLU A 111 6.49 -8.26 24.05
N LEU A 112 5.23 -8.14 23.60
CA LEU A 112 4.55 -6.86 23.52
C LEU A 112 3.71 -6.60 24.75
N ASN A 113 3.71 -5.35 25.22
CA ASN A 113 2.75 -4.89 26.19
C ASN A 113 1.33 -4.91 25.59
N GLN A 114 0.35 -5.30 26.39
CA GLN A 114 -1.07 -5.40 25.98
C GLN A 114 -1.63 -4.09 25.37
N SER A 115 -1.11 -2.93 25.78
CA SER A 115 -1.53 -1.64 25.23
C SER A 115 -1.09 -1.41 23.77
N SER A 116 -0.11 -2.18 23.31
CA SER A 116 0.45 -2.09 21.94
C SER A 116 -0.17 -3.10 20.98
N VAL A 117 -0.98 -4.01 21.48
CA VAL A 117 -1.72 -4.99 20.69
C VAL A 117 -2.99 -4.36 20.16
N GLY A 118 -3.20 -4.40 18.85
CA GLY A 118 -4.41 -3.92 18.21
C GLY A 118 -4.20 -3.20 16.88
N LEU A 119 -5.19 -2.43 16.50
CA LEU A 119 -5.19 -1.68 15.25
C LEU A 119 -4.39 -0.39 15.37
N VAL A 120 -3.44 -0.21 14.48
CA VAL A 120 -2.73 1.07 14.30
C VAL A 120 -3.59 1.97 13.40
N THR A 121 -4.17 2.99 14.00
CA THR A 121 -5.04 3.94 13.31
C THR A 121 -4.54 5.37 13.53
N ASN A 122 -4.91 6.27 12.61
CA ASN A 122 -4.73 7.70 12.80
C ASN A 122 -5.86 8.26 13.72
N GLU A 123 -5.85 9.55 14.00
CA GLU A 123 -6.86 10.23 14.82
C GLU A 123 -8.31 10.02 14.33
N ASN A 124 -8.50 9.70 13.06
CA ASN A 124 -9.81 9.45 12.46
C ASN A 124 -10.23 7.97 12.51
N GLY A 125 -9.45 7.10 13.14
CA GLY A 125 -9.71 5.66 13.23
C GLY A 125 -9.49 4.89 11.92
N VAL A 126 -8.76 5.47 10.96
CA VAL A 126 -8.43 4.87 9.66
C VAL A 126 -6.95 4.48 9.65
N ALA A 127 -6.58 3.46 8.85
CA ALA A 127 -5.18 3.13 8.67
C ALA A 127 -4.39 4.36 8.18
N PRO A 128 -3.25 4.68 8.81
CA PRO A 128 -2.41 5.75 8.30
C PRO A 128 -1.88 5.40 6.91
N SER A 129 -1.59 6.40 6.10
CA SER A 129 -1.00 6.21 4.78
C SER A 129 0.17 7.18 4.59
N GLY A 130 1.16 6.77 3.78
CA GLY A 130 2.39 7.53 3.60
C GLY A 130 3.37 7.35 4.75
N LEU A 131 4.21 8.36 4.98
CA LEU A 131 5.23 8.32 6.04
C LEU A 131 4.60 8.47 7.41
N TYR A 132 4.77 7.45 8.25
CA TYR A 132 4.19 7.37 9.58
C TYR A 132 5.26 7.06 10.62
N PRO A 133 5.42 7.90 11.68
CA PRO A 133 6.38 7.66 12.74
C PRO A 133 5.85 6.63 13.73
N MET A 134 6.72 5.70 14.12
CA MET A 134 6.47 4.74 15.19
C MET A 134 7.66 4.73 16.14
N LYS A 135 7.39 4.76 17.43
CA LYS A 135 8.42 4.66 18.48
C LYS A 135 8.22 3.37 19.26
N PHE A 136 9.27 2.64 19.43
CA PHE A 136 9.34 1.41 20.18
C PHE A 136 10.22 1.66 21.42
N HIS A 137 9.81 1.19 22.58
CA HIS A 137 10.65 1.23 23.76
C HIS A 137 10.41 0.00 24.63
N ALA A 138 11.48 -0.53 25.22
CA ALA A 138 11.43 -1.63 26.15
C ALA A 138 11.19 -1.13 27.58
N MET A 139 10.23 -1.75 28.25
CA MET A 139 9.95 -1.52 29.66
C MET A 139 10.93 -2.31 30.55
N ASP A 140 10.97 -1.99 31.87
CA ASP A 140 11.83 -2.69 32.83
C ASP A 140 11.48 -4.18 33.01
N ASN A 141 10.25 -4.58 32.63
CA ASN A 141 9.79 -5.97 32.64
C ASN A 141 10.16 -6.75 31.36
N GLY A 142 10.82 -6.12 30.38
CA GLY A 142 11.19 -6.71 29.11
C GLY A 142 10.14 -6.61 28.00
N GLU A 143 8.94 -6.13 28.31
CA GLU A 143 7.89 -5.90 27.29
C GLU A 143 8.19 -4.68 26.43
N VAL A 144 7.87 -4.76 25.15
CA VAL A 144 8.00 -3.64 24.20
C VAL A 144 6.67 -2.89 24.09
N VAL A 145 6.74 -1.58 24.22
CA VAL A 145 5.61 -0.66 24.00
C VAL A 145 5.81 0.05 22.66
N ILE A 146 4.73 0.14 21.90
CA ILE A 146 4.70 0.83 20.61
C ILE A 146 3.85 2.10 20.77
N GLU A 147 4.49 3.25 20.61
CA GLU A 147 3.84 4.55 20.51
C GLU A 147 3.77 4.93 19.03
N HIS A 148 2.59 5.18 18.53
CA HIS A 148 2.37 5.70 17.19
C HIS A 148 1.92 7.15 17.29
N GLY A 149 2.55 8.01 16.49
CA GLY A 149 2.26 9.43 16.49
C GLY A 149 0.85 9.70 15.97
N GLY A 150 0.06 10.38 16.80
CA GLY A 150 -1.14 11.07 16.35
C GLY A 150 -0.77 12.32 15.56
#